data_5799b5ae9e59061d7927b4585fc46331
#
_entry.id   5799b5ae9e59061d7927b4585fc46331
#
_cell.length_a   1.000
_cell.length_b   1.000
_cell.length_c   1.000
_cell.angle_alpha   90.00
_cell.angle_beta   90.00
_cell.angle_gamma   90.00
#
_symmetry.space_group_name_H-M   'P 1'
#
loop_
_entity.id
_entity.type
_entity.pdbx_description
1 polymer ?
#
loop_
_entity_poly.entity_id
_entity_poly.type
_entity_poly.pdbx_seq_one_letter_code
_entity_poly.pdbx_strand_id
1 'polypeptide(L)'
;AHWLDYQDPTILLLTLVTVNRLPLFGYLQGEKIVRSALGQQVAEEIERIPTYKGAEYIEIYSYIVMPDHVHILLHIHERLPKHIGRFIYWFKLKCSDAYLALSNGLEIRRTTCEHTTDNGSVLSGVPDNVRVLGCTCGGSPSNKVYPFESEYHDRILTNRGQLAAMKRYIHDNPRRLALKRANKDLFRIRQNIRINNILCTTMGNMFLADYPLKQVIQCSRRLTQEQIDEQKAQCLVDAEQGHIFITAAISEGEKQIARALREVGFPLIILLHEGFPTPDSPHYRYFKPQGVYFEACAAGKLLLIEPKAEMLERADIVKRVETKVGNIPHTSQRYRFVAMNMIAEEIVNDPA
;
A
#
# COMPACT_ATOMS: atom_id res chain seq x y z
N ALA A 1 -16.30 7.17 8.10
CA ALA A 1 -16.09 7.41 9.54
C ALA A 1 -16.40 8.88 9.88
N HIS A 2 -17.68 9.29 9.80
CA HIS A 2 -18.07 10.71 10.01
C HIS A 2 -18.41 11.06 11.47
N TRP A 3 -18.05 10.21 12.44
CA TRP A 3 -18.50 10.38 13.85
C TRP A 3 -17.37 10.60 14.84
N LEU A 4 -16.10 10.69 14.40
CA LEU A 4 -14.98 10.91 15.29
C LEU A 4 -14.66 12.39 15.33
N ASP A 5 -14.75 12.96 16.53
CA ASP A 5 -14.26 14.32 16.79
C ASP A 5 -12.73 14.28 16.88
N TYR A 6 -12.06 14.72 15.80
CA TYR A 6 -10.60 14.79 15.72
C TYR A 6 -9.98 15.84 16.67
N GLN A 7 -10.71 16.29 17.67
CA GLN A 7 -10.20 17.06 18.78
C GLN A 7 -9.95 16.21 20.02
N ASP A 8 -10.59 15.04 20.12
CA ASP A 8 -10.49 14.17 21.30
C ASP A 8 -9.17 13.40 21.38
N PRO A 9 -8.77 12.99 22.60
CA PRO A 9 -7.58 12.18 22.81
C PRO A 9 -7.57 10.94 21.93
N THR A 10 -6.53 10.79 21.10
CA THR A 10 -6.40 9.68 20.17
C THR A 10 -5.01 9.58 19.58
N ILE A 11 -4.67 8.40 19.04
CA ILE A 11 -3.44 8.17 18.27
C ILE A 11 -3.80 8.12 16.79
N LEU A 12 -3.14 8.94 15.99
CA LEU A 12 -3.38 9.10 14.57
C LEU A 12 -2.13 8.80 13.76
N LEU A 13 -2.29 8.04 12.67
CA LEU A 13 -1.32 8.00 11.59
C LEU A 13 -1.82 8.90 10.46
N LEU A 14 -1.08 9.95 10.18
CA LEU A 14 -1.34 10.85 9.06
C LEU A 14 -0.42 10.52 7.89
N THR A 15 -0.96 10.62 6.68
CA THR A 15 -0.19 10.50 5.44
C THR A 15 -0.50 11.69 4.54
N LEU A 16 0.52 12.51 4.27
CA LEU A 16 0.43 13.63 3.36
C LEU A 16 1.27 13.34 2.12
N VAL A 17 0.69 13.53 0.97
CA VAL A 17 1.27 13.16 -0.33
C VAL A 17 1.63 14.41 -1.08
N THR A 18 2.75 14.39 -1.81
CA THR A 18 3.11 15.48 -2.73
C THR A 18 2.19 15.50 -3.94
N VAL A 19 1.96 16.69 -4.48
CA VAL A 19 1.19 16.86 -5.70
C VAL A 19 1.74 15.96 -6.80
N ASN A 20 0.85 15.17 -7.41
CA ASN A 20 1.20 14.20 -8.46
C ASN A 20 2.30 13.19 -8.06
N ARG A 21 2.50 12.94 -6.79
CA ARG A 21 3.55 12.05 -6.29
C ARG A 21 4.96 12.44 -6.75
N LEU A 22 5.22 13.72 -6.93
CA LEU A 22 6.56 14.21 -7.27
C LEU A 22 7.55 13.94 -6.14
N PRO A 23 8.76 13.43 -6.40
CA PRO A 23 9.75 13.12 -5.38
C PRO A 23 10.48 14.38 -4.88
N LEU A 24 9.74 15.32 -4.26
CA LEU A 24 10.25 16.62 -3.84
C LEU A 24 11.15 16.57 -2.60
N PHE A 25 10.95 15.56 -1.74
CA PHE A 25 11.58 15.51 -0.42
C PHE A 25 12.90 14.73 -0.38
N GLY A 26 13.36 14.19 -1.52
CA GLY A 26 14.61 13.48 -1.60
C GLY A 26 14.56 12.24 -2.49
N TYR A 27 15.52 11.36 -2.31
CA TYR A 27 15.64 10.14 -3.09
C TYR A 27 16.05 8.95 -2.22
N LEU A 28 15.84 7.75 -2.74
CA LEU A 28 16.24 6.51 -2.08
C LEU A 28 17.68 6.15 -2.50
N GLN A 29 18.54 5.95 -1.53
CA GLN A 29 19.90 5.42 -1.70
C GLN A 29 20.06 4.15 -0.86
N GLY A 30 20.17 3.01 -1.53
CA GLY A 30 20.06 1.72 -0.85
C GLY A 30 18.70 1.57 -0.15
N GLU A 31 18.71 1.36 1.15
CA GLU A 31 17.50 1.30 1.99
C GLU A 31 17.26 2.55 2.84
N LYS A 32 17.92 3.66 2.50
CA LYS A 32 17.83 4.93 3.25
C LYS A 32 17.32 6.05 2.35
N ILE A 33 16.61 7.00 2.95
CA ILE A 33 16.21 8.23 2.25
C ILE A 33 17.26 9.31 2.47
N VAL A 34 17.83 9.81 1.37
CA VAL A 34 18.60 11.03 1.36
C VAL A 34 17.63 12.18 1.13
N ARG A 35 17.45 13.02 2.13
CA ARG A 35 16.51 14.14 2.08
C ARG A 35 17.06 15.26 1.20
N SER A 36 16.20 15.89 0.42
CA SER A 36 16.47 17.18 -0.22
C SER A 36 16.47 18.30 0.84
N ALA A 37 16.88 19.52 0.46
CA ALA A 37 16.76 20.68 1.33
C ALA A 37 15.31 20.91 1.79
N LEU A 38 14.32 20.72 0.87
CA LEU A 38 12.91 20.78 1.22
C LEU A 38 12.50 19.63 2.16
N GLY A 39 12.97 18.41 1.90
CA GLY A 39 12.70 17.25 2.74
C GLY A 39 13.24 17.40 4.16
N GLN A 40 14.38 18.10 4.31
CA GLN A 40 14.93 18.42 5.62
C GLN A 40 14.09 19.46 6.35
N GLN A 41 13.66 20.52 5.68
CA GLN A 41 12.75 21.53 6.26
C GLN A 41 11.40 20.95 6.63
N VAL A 42 10.85 20.03 5.81
CA VAL A 42 9.61 19.31 6.13
C VAL A 42 9.78 18.48 7.42
N ALA A 43 10.93 17.82 7.60
CA ALA A 43 11.21 17.06 8.81
C ALA A 43 11.26 17.95 10.06
N GLU A 44 11.96 19.06 9.97
CA GLU A 44 12.05 20.06 11.06
C GLU A 44 10.68 20.64 11.39
N GLU A 45 9.86 20.88 10.38
CA GLU A 45 8.52 21.43 10.60
C GLU A 45 7.56 20.41 11.22
N ILE A 46 7.72 19.10 10.93
CA ILE A 46 6.98 18.04 11.65
C ILE A 46 7.31 18.10 13.14
N GLU A 47 8.59 18.23 13.50
CA GLU A 47 9.03 18.31 14.90
C GLU A 47 8.51 19.58 15.61
N ARG A 48 8.21 20.64 14.85
CA ARG A 48 7.63 21.89 15.39
C ARG A 48 6.12 21.85 15.58
N ILE A 49 5.40 20.86 15.06
CA ILE A 49 3.93 20.80 15.20
C ILE A 49 3.47 21.00 16.66
N PRO A 50 4.08 20.36 17.68
CA PRO A 50 3.69 20.56 19.08
C PRO A 50 3.86 22.00 19.59
N THR A 51 4.65 22.82 18.92
CA THR A 51 4.89 24.23 19.30
C THR A 51 3.88 25.20 18.68
N TYR A 52 2.98 24.72 17.82
CA TYR A 52 1.93 25.58 17.28
C TYR A 52 0.94 25.97 18.36
N LYS A 53 0.45 27.19 18.29
CA LYS A 53 -0.53 27.71 19.27
C LYS A 53 -1.78 26.83 19.33
N GLY A 54 -2.01 26.18 20.46
CA GLY A 54 -3.12 25.28 20.71
C GLY A 54 -2.81 23.81 20.33
N ALA A 55 -1.56 23.46 20.01
CA ALA A 55 -1.10 22.11 19.71
C ALA A 55 -0.26 21.50 20.85
N GLU A 56 -0.28 22.11 22.02
CA GLU A 56 0.52 21.72 23.19
C GLU A 56 0.21 20.29 23.67
N TYR A 57 -0.96 19.76 23.31
CA TYR A 57 -1.38 18.39 23.62
C TYR A 57 -1.09 17.39 22.50
N ILE A 58 -0.36 17.80 21.45
CA ILE A 58 0.07 16.91 20.38
C ILE A 58 1.50 16.47 20.63
N GLU A 59 1.72 15.16 20.66
CA GLU A 59 3.05 14.56 20.70
C GLU A 59 3.33 13.79 19.40
N ILE A 60 4.51 13.97 18.82
CA ILE A 60 4.95 13.22 17.64
C ILE A 60 5.65 11.93 18.11
N TYR A 61 5.00 10.79 17.90
CA TYR A 61 5.56 9.49 18.29
C TYR A 61 6.60 8.95 17.31
N SER A 62 6.39 9.19 16.03
CA SER A 62 7.31 8.77 14.97
C SER A 62 6.90 9.43 13.66
N TYR A 63 7.85 9.69 12.78
CA TYR A 63 7.56 10.13 11.43
C TYR A 63 8.61 9.64 10.45
N ILE A 64 8.28 9.71 9.16
CA ILE A 64 9.23 9.55 8.09
C ILE A 64 8.90 10.45 6.91
N VAL A 65 9.94 11.06 6.35
CA VAL A 65 9.86 11.84 5.12
C VAL A 65 10.36 10.95 3.99
N MET A 66 9.42 10.47 3.19
CA MET A 66 9.66 9.69 1.97
C MET A 66 9.83 10.64 0.78
N PRO A 67 10.34 10.22 -0.37
CA PRO A 67 10.54 11.13 -1.50
C PRO A 67 9.28 11.89 -1.93
N ASP A 68 8.12 11.25 -1.90
CA ASP A 68 6.85 11.75 -2.45
C ASP A 68 5.70 11.82 -1.42
N HIS A 69 5.99 11.58 -0.15
CA HIS A 69 5.00 11.67 0.93
C HIS A 69 5.66 11.68 2.30
N VAL A 70 4.87 12.00 3.32
CA VAL A 70 5.27 11.87 4.72
C VAL A 70 4.27 11.01 5.47
N HIS A 71 4.76 10.23 6.42
CA HIS A 71 3.93 9.60 7.46
C HIS A 71 4.26 10.25 8.79
N ILE A 72 3.24 10.64 9.55
CA ILE A 72 3.36 11.22 10.89
C ILE A 72 2.45 10.44 11.82
N LEU A 73 3.04 9.81 12.82
CA LEU A 73 2.32 9.13 13.89
C LEU A 73 2.33 10.04 15.11
N LEU A 74 1.17 10.56 15.47
CA LEU A 74 1.02 11.50 16.56
C LEU A 74 -0.01 11.02 17.58
N HIS A 75 0.10 11.54 18.79
CA HIS A 75 -0.83 11.34 19.90
C HIS A 75 -1.39 12.67 20.33
N ILE A 76 -2.70 12.74 20.45
CA ILE A 76 -3.44 13.83 21.08
C ILE A 76 -3.73 13.37 22.49
N HIS A 77 -3.10 13.99 23.51
CA HIS A 77 -3.22 13.58 24.91
C HIS A 77 -4.49 14.11 25.56
N GLU A 78 -4.87 15.34 25.22
CA GLU A 78 -6.05 16.03 25.73
C GLU A 78 -6.83 16.67 24.58
N ARG A 79 -8.07 17.08 24.87
CA ARG A 79 -8.93 17.70 23.86
C ARG A 79 -8.30 18.96 23.29
N LEU A 80 -8.10 18.96 21.97
CA LEU A 80 -7.56 20.12 21.27
C LEU A 80 -8.57 21.27 21.21
N PRO A 81 -8.11 22.52 21.29
CA PRO A 81 -8.97 23.71 21.16
C PRO A 81 -9.52 23.87 19.73
N LYS A 82 -8.92 23.18 18.74
CA LYS A 82 -9.30 23.19 17.32
C LYS A 82 -9.12 21.82 16.71
N HIS A 83 -9.92 21.53 15.68
CA HIS A 83 -9.80 20.31 14.89
C HIS A 83 -8.37 20.10 14.35
N ILE A 84 -7.85 18.84 14.39
CA ILE A 84 -6.49 18.50 13.95
C ILE A 84 -6.17 19.01 12.53
N GLY A 85 -7.14 19.04 11.64
CA GLY A 85 -7.00 19.56 10.28
C GLY A 85 -6.49 21.00 10.22
N ARG A 86 -6.72 21.82 11.30
CA ARG A 86 -6.18 23.18 11.38
C ARG A 86 -4.67 23.20 11.55
N PHE A 87 -4.14 22.30 12.35
CA PHE A 87 -2.69 22.16 12.57
C PHE A 87 -2.01 21.58 11.33
N ILE A 88 -2.65 20.62 10.66
CA ILE A 88 -2.18 20.08 9.38
C ILE A 88 -2.15 21.17 8.30
N TYR A 89 -3.16 22.02 8.26
CA TYR A 89 -3.20 23.15 7.33
C TYR A 89 -2.03 24.13 7.59
N TRP A 90 -1.75 24.49 8.86
CA TRP A 90 -0.62 25.34 9.19
C TRP A 90 0.72 24.70 8.84
N PHE A 91 0.87 23.41 9.12
CA PHE A 91 2.04 22.64 8.69
C PHE A 91 2.22 22.71 7.16
N LYS A 92 1.18 22.47 6.37
CA LYS A 92 1.23 22.57 4.91
C LYS A 92 1.62 23.99 4.44
N LEU A 93 1.11 25.04 5.10
CA LEU A 93 1.48 26.42 4.77
C LEU A 93 2.98 26.67 5.01
N LYS A 94 3.52 26.25 6.15
CA LYS A 94 4.95 26.39 6.45
C LYS A 94 5.84 25.66 5.44
N CYS A 95 5.45 24.44 5.07
CA CYS A 95 6.14 23.70 4.03
C CYS A 95 6.06 24.38 2.65
N SER A 96 4.96 25.07 2.35
CA SER A 96 4.79 25.84 1.11
C SER A 96 5.69 27.08 1.08
N ASP A 97 5.79 27.80 2.19
CA ASP A 97 6.70 28.96 2.30
C ASP A 97 8.16 28.49 2.08
N ALA A 98 8.55 27.35 2.66
CA ALA A 98 9.86 26.75 2.47
C ALA A 98 10.10 26.33 1.00
N TYR A 99 9.10 25.73 0.37
CA TYR A 99 9.17 25.33 -1.04
C TYR A 99 9.37 26.53 -1.97
N LEU A 100 8.60 27.62 -1.75
CA LEU A 100 8.74 28.86 -2.53
C LEU A 100 10.11 29.53 -2.33
N ALA A 101 10.61 29.59 -1.09
CA ALA A 101 11.93 30.16 -0.82
C ALA A 101 13.04 29.41 -1.54
N LEU A 102 12.99 28.07 -1.56
CA LEU A 102 13.96 27.24 -2.27
C LEU A 102 13.83 27.36 -3.80
N SER A 103 12.58 27.45 -4.33
CA SER A 103 12.33 27.61 -5.76
C SER A 103 12.82 28.95 -6.28
N ASN A 104 12.56 30.05 -5.57
CA ASN A 104 13.03 31.39 -5.92
C ASN A 104 14.58 31.47 -5.88
N GLY A 105 15.21 30.80 -4.93
CA GLY A 105 16.67 30.68 -4.87
C GLY A 105 17.29 29.93 -6.04
N LEU A 106 16.58 28.97 -6.62
CA LEU A 106 17.00 28.24 -7.83
C LEU A 106 16.84 29.08 -9.11
N GLU A 107 15.82 29.90 -9.20
CA GLU A 107 15.64 30.83 -10.33
C GLU A 107 16.73 31.90 -10.35
N ILE A 108 17.08 32.48 -9.21
CA ILE A 108 18.18 33.45 -9.10
C ILE A 108 19.53 32.83 -9.52
N ARG A 109 19.79 31.56 -9.17
CA ARG A 109 21.03 30.87 -9.61
C ARG A 109 21.04 30.56 -11.10
N ARG A 110 19.89 30.30 -11.72
CA ARG A 110 19.79 30.08 -13.18
C ARG A 110 20.03 31.37 -13.96
N THR A 111 19.50 32.50 -13.53
CA THR A 111 19.70 33.82 -14.19
C THR A 111 21.15 34.31 -14.06
N THR A 112 21.85 33.93 -12.99
CA THR A 112 23.28 34.31 -12.84
C THR A 112 24.25 33.38 -13.60
N CYS A 113 23.80 32.18 -14.04
CA CYS A 113 24.62 31.26 -14.84
C CYS A 113 24.53 31.49 -16.36
N GLU A 114 23.58 32.28 -16.85
CA GLU A 114 23.44 32.56 -18.28
C GLU A 114 24.42 33.63 -18.83
N HIS A 115 25.28 34.18 -17.98
CA HIS A 115 26.26 35.23 -18.39
C HIS A 115 27.72 34.81 -18.28
N THR A 116 28.07 33.55 -18.18
CA THR A 116 29.44 33.10 -18.36
C THR A 116 29.51 32.03 -19.42
N THR A 117 29.90 32.47 -20.63
CA THR A 117 30.36 31.62 -21.71
C THR A 117 31.65 30.88 -21.31
N ASP A 118 31.67 29.63 -21.76
CA ASP A 118 32.81 28.70 -21.89
C ASP A 118 33.15 27.77 -20.72
N ASN A 119 33.11 26.54 -21.15
CA ASN A 119 33.67 25.30 -20.63
C ASN A 119 32.80 24.44 -19.75
N GLY A 120 32.30 23.41 -20.44
CA GLY A 120 31.56 22.27 -19.95
C GLY A 120 32.15 21.61 -18.70
N SER A 121 31.30 21.53 -17.71
CA SER A 121 31.23 20.39 -16.81
C SER A 121 29.78 20.23 -16.35
N VAL A 122 29.15 19.18 -16.87
CA VAL A 122 27.82 18.74 -16.49
C VAL A 122 27.89 18.21 -15.06
N LEU A 123 27.22 18.87 -14.12
CA LEU A 123 26.93 18.30 -12.83
C LEU A 123 25.95 17.13 -13.04
N SER A 124 26.49 15.93 -13.16
CA SER A 124 25.76 14.66 -13.20
C SER A 124 25.12 14.41 -11.84
N GLY A 125 23.77 14.44 -11.79
CA GLY A 125 23.05 14.02 -10.59
C GLY A 125 21.61 14.48 -10.45
N VAL A 126 21.08 15.29 -11.35
CA VAL A 126 19.65 15.66 -11.36
C VAL A 126 18.99 15.00 -12.57
N PRO A 127 17.97 14.15 -12.40
CA PRO A 127 17.25 13.58 -13.53
C PRO A 127 16.62 14.70 -14.35
N ASP A 128 16.76 14.64 -15.69
CA ASP A 128 16.25 15.61 -16.67
C ASP A 128 14.72 15.84 -16.69
N ASN A 129 13.97 15.18 -15.84
CA ASN A 129 12.50 15.25 -15.76
C ASN A 129 11.97 16.11 -14.61
N VAL A 130 12.83 16.82 -13.89
CA VAL A 130 12.36 17.85 -12.97
C VAL A 130 12.13 19.14 -13.77
N ARG A 131 11.13 19.11 -14.65
CA ARG A 131 10.53 20.36 -15.11
C ARG A 131 9.83 20.99 -13.92
N VAL A 132 10.43 22.03 -13.37
CA VAL A 132 9.75 22.95 -12.48
C VAL A 132 8.53 23.44 -13.24
N LEU A 133 7.33 23.01 -12.78
CA LEU A 133 6.07 23.57 -13.26
C LEU A 133 5.99 25.02 -12.76
N GLY A 134 6.62 25.92 -13.52
CA GLY A 134 6.58 27.33 -13.33
C GLY A 134 6.07 27.98 -14.60
N CYS A 135 4.95 28.66 -14.45
CA CYS A 135 4.45 29.71 -15.31
C CYS A 135 3.79 29.30 -16.63
N THR A 136 2.49 29.15 -16.62
CA THR A 136 1.66 29.65 -17.71
C THR A 136 1.14 31.02 -17.30
N CYS A 137 1.55 32.02 -18.04
CA CYS A 137 1.21 33.42 -17.89
C CYS A 137 -0.30 33.66 -17.92
N GLY A 138 -0.82 34.41 -16.95
CA GLY A 138 -2.15 35.01 -17.02
C GLY A 138 -3.14 34.47 -16.00
N GLY A 139 -2.94 34.79 -14.73
CA GLY A 139 -3.93 34.54 -13.69
C GLY A 139 -3.53 35.21 -12.36
N SER A 140 -4.47 35.82 -11.76
CA SER A 140 -4.50 36.55 -10.48
C SER A 140 -3.50 36.05 -9.39
N PRO A 141 -2.94 36.88 -8.50
CA PRO A 141 -1.82 36.57 -7.60
C PRO A 141 -2.17 35.69 -6.38
N SER A 142 -3.01 34.69 -6.54
CA SER A 142 -3.38 33.74 -5.47
C SER A 142 -2.92 32.29 -5.68
N ASN A 143 -2.11 32.00 -6.70
CA ASN A 143 -1.60 30.64 -6.93
C ASN A 143 -0.41 30.34 -6.00
N LYS A 144 -0.69 30.13 -4.71
CA LYS A 144 0.28 29.44 -3.83
C LYS A 144 0.44 28.01 -4.29
N VAL A 145 1.62 27.69 -4.82
CA VAL A 145 1.96 26.32 -5.19
C VAL A 145 2.24 25.55 -3.90
N TYR A 146 1.39 24.59 -3.59
CA TYR A 146 1.57 23.74 -2.41
C TYR A 146 2.38 22.49 -2.81
N PRO A 147 3.37 22.07 -2.02
CA PRO A 147 4.10 20.83 -2.27
C PRO A 147 3.24 19.59 -1.99
N PHE A 148 2.19 19.70 -1.18
CA PHE A 148 1.26 18.63 -0.83
C PHE A 148 -0.07 18.75 -1.56
N GLU A 149 -0.72 17.62 -1.80
CA GLU A 149 -2.12 17.55 -2.22
C GLU A 149 -3.03 18.23 -1.18
N SER A 150 -4.22 18.68 -1.62
CA SER A 150 -5.19 19.36 -0.74
C SER A 150 -5.64 18.45 0.41
N GLU A 151 -5.87 17.19 0.11
CA GLU A 151 -6.31 16.19 1.06
C GLU A 151 -5.14 15.51 1.79
N TYR A 152 -5.45 14.79 2.84
CA TYR A 152 -4.55 13.90 3.54
C TYR A 152 -5.30 12.63 3.95
N HIS A 153 -4.58 11.54 4.12
CA HIS A 153 -5.15 10.31 4.65
C HIS A 153 -4.81 10.18 6.13
N ASP A 154 -5.80 9.79 6.91
CA ASP A 154 -5.63 9.53 8.32
C ASP A 154 -6.12 8.14 8.71
N ARG A 155 -5.58 7.63 9.79
CA ARG A 155 -5.99 6.38 10.40
C ARG A 155 -5.87 6.48 11.90
N ILE A 156 -7.00 6.33 12.60
CA ILE A 156 -7.04 6.22 14.04
C ILE A 156 -6.60 4.82 14.47
N LEU A 157 -5.74 4.74 15.49
CA LEU A 157 -5.29 3.50 16.08
C LEU A 157 -6.18 3.16 17.28
N THR A 158 -7.02 2.15 17.13
CA THR A 158 -7.99 1.74 18.16
C THR A 158 -7.65 0.41 18.84
N ASN A 159 -6.79 -0.42 18.20
CA ASN A 159 -6.54 -1.77 18.68
C ASN A 159 -5.20 -1.88 19.43
N ARG A 160 -5.16 -2.73 20.43
CA ARG A 160 -3.93 -3.05 21.17
C ARG A 160 -2.84 -3.56 20.21
N GLY A 161 -1.62 -3.06 20.37
CA GLY A 161 -0.47 -3.44 19.52
C GLY A 161 -0.35 -2.67 18.19
N GLN A 162 -1.38 -1.93 17.74
CA GLN A 162 -1.31 -1.14 16.51
C GLN A 162 -0.21 -0.08 16.57
N LEU A 163 0.00 0.56 17.70
CA LEU A 163 1.04 1.59 17.86
C LEU A 163 2.44 1.05 17.52
N ALA A 164 2.81 -0.09 18.11
CA ALA A 164 4.10 -0.74 17.85
C ALA A 164 4.22 -1.18 16.38
N ALA A 165 3.14 -1.70 15.80
CA ALA A 165 3.10 -2.09 14.39
C ALA A 165 3.27 -0.88 13.46
N MET A 166 2.64 0.26 13.77
CA MET A 166 2.77 1.49 12.96
C MET A 166 4.15 2.12 13.10
N LYS A 167 4.75 2.13 14.29
CA LYS A 167 6.15 2.58 14.46
C LYS A 167 7.10 1.75 13.58
N ARG A 168 6.99 0.41 13.61
CA ARG A 168 7.79 -0.46 12.73
C ARG A 168 7.51 -0.19 11.25
N TYR A 169 6.25 -0.06 10.87
CA TYR A 169 5.87 0.26 9.49
C TYR A 169 6.51 1.56 8.99
N ILE A 170 6.45 2.63 9.78
CA ILE A 170 7.06 3.93 9.44
C ILE A 170 8.58 3.75 9.25
N HIS A 171 9.24 3.07 10.17
CA HIS A 171 10.68 2.88 10.14
C HIS A 171 11.13 2.01 8.95
N ASP A 172 10.33 1.01 8.58
CA ASP A 172 10.62 0.06 7.49
C ASP A 172 10.29 0.60 6.08
N ASN A 173 9.64 1.76 5.96
CA ASN A 173 9.20 2.29 4.66
C ASN A 173 10.31 2.44 3.61
N PRO A 174 11.53 2.92 3.94
CA PRO A 174 12.62 3.03 2.96
C PRO A 174 13.02 1.67 2.39
N ARG A 175 13.21 0.66 3.25
CA ARG A 175 13.52 -0.71 2.83
C ARG A 175 12.41 -1.28 1.94
N ARG A 176 11.14 -1.07 2.32
CA ARG A 176 9.98 -1.50 1.51
C ARG A 176 9.96 -0.83 0.14
N LEU A 177 10.34 0.45 0.06
CA LEU A 177 10.48 1.15 -1.21
C LEU A 177 11.63 0.59 -2.05
N ALA A 178 12.78 0.26 -1.42
CA ALA A 178 13.92 -0.38 -2.06
C ALA A 178 13.53 -1.74 -2.66
N LEU A 179 12.91 -2.60 -1.88
CA LEU A 179 12.43 -3.92 -2.32
C LEU A 179 11.45 -3.81 -3.48
N LYS A 180 10.51 -2.86 -3.41
CA LYS A 180 9.54 -2.62 -4.49
C LYS A 180 10.22 -2.15 -5.78
N ARG A 181 11.25 -1.30 -5.69
CA ARG A 181 12.01 -0.84 -6.86
C ARG A 181 12.88 -1.93 -7.47
N ALA A 182 13.50 -2.77 -6.62
CA ALA A 182 14.31 -3.89 -7.07
C ALA A 182 13.48 -4.98 -7.76
N ASN A 183 12.23 -5.18 -7.31
CA ASN A 183 11.36 -6.26 -7.78
C ASN A 183 10.08 -5.72 -8.45
N LYS A 184 10.24 -4.80 -9.39
CA LYS A 184 9.10 -4.11 -10.04
C LYS A 184 8.04 -5.06 -10.60
N ASP A 185 8.46 -6.17 -11.19
CA ASP A 185 7.54 -7.14 -11.79
C ASP A 185 6.69 -7.89 -10.77
N LEU A 186 7.23 -8.16 -9.58
CA LEU A 186 6.48 -8.79 -8.49
C LEU A 186 5.44 -7.85 -7.87
N PHE A 187 5.62 -6.54 -8.00
CA PHE A 187 4.70 -5.54 -7.46
C PHE A 187 3.81 -4.87 -8.53
N ARG A 188 3.86 -5.40 -9.76
CA ARG A 188 3.03 -4.89 -10.85
C ARG A 188 1.68 -5.57 -10.86
N ILE A 189 0.59 -4.78 -10.86
CA ILE A 189 -0.75 -5.29 -11.14
C ILE A 189 -0.85 -5.54 -12.64
N ARG A 190 -1.20 -6.77 -13.02
CA ARG A 190 -1.41 -7.19 -14.41
C ARG A 190 -2.89 -7.48 -14.59
N GLN A 191 -3.54 -6.76 -15.48
CA GLN A 191 -4.95 -6.94 -15.81
C GLN A 191 -5.13 -7.88 -16.99
N ASN A 192 -6.32 -8.48 -17.07
CA ASN A 192 -6.74 -9.34 -18.18
C ASN A 192 -5.77 -10.50 -18.43
N ILE A 193 -5.20 -11.03 -17.37
CA ILE A 193 -4.38 -12.26 -17.42
C ILE A 193 -5.30 -13.45 -17.44
N ARG A 194 -4.95 -14.44 -18.25
CA ARG A 194 -5.66 -15.71 -18.30
C ARG A 194 -4.79 -16.77 -17.62
N ILE A 195 -5.33 -17.40 -16.58
CA ILE A 195 -4.77 -18.57 -15.91
C ILE A 195 -5.75 -19.69 -16.16
N ASN A 196 -5.35 -20.70 -16.94
CA ASN A 196 -6.28 -21.69 -17.47
C ASN A 196 -7.45 -20.99 -18.19
N ASN A 197 -8.68 -21.32 -17.84
CA ASN A 197 -9.88 -20.67 -18.39
C ASN A 197 -10.35 -19.44 -17.57
N ILE A 198 -9.58 -19.01 -16.60
CA ILE A 198 -9.97 -17.93 -15.68
C ILE A 198 -9.33 -16.62 -16.10
N LEU A 199 -10.18 -15.66 -16.48
CA LEU A 199 -9.75 -14.28 -16.70
C LEU A 199 -9.63 -13.56 -15.36
N CYS A 200 -8.47 -12.96 -15.09
CA CYS A 200 -8.18 -12.39 -13.76
C CYS A 200 -7.25 -11.16 -13.83
N THR A 201 -7.16 -10.48 -12.72
CA THR A 201 -6.12 -9.49 -12.39
C THR A 201 -5.15 -10.14 -11.42
N THR A 202 -3.84 -9.91 -11.59
CA THR A 202 -2.82 -10.57 -10.79
C THR A 202 -1.76 -9.60 -10.28
N MET A 203 -1.10 -9.96 -9.18
CA MET A 203 0.13 -9.36 -8.68
C MET A 203 0.98 -10.43 -8.00
N GLY A 204 2.28 -10.42 -8.23
CA GLY A 204 3.21 -11.35 -7.61
C GLY A 204 3.95 -12.22 -8.62
N ASN A 205 4.41 -13.37 -8.17
CA ASN A 205 5.15 -14.30 -8.97
C ASN A 205 4.22 -15.18 -9.83
N MET A 206 4.15 -14.87 -11.11
CA MET A 206 3.30 -15.60 -12.07
C MET A 206 3.69 -17.07 -12.25
N PHE A 207 4.96 -17.43 -12.05
CA PHE A 207 5.40 -18.84 -12.17
C PHE A 207 4.70 -19.78 -11.17
N LEU A 208 4.13 -19.23 -10.09
CA LEU A 208 3.33 -20.05 -9.15
C LEU A 208 2.02 -20.53 -9.78
N ALA A 209 1.48 -19.84 -10.77
CA ALA A 209 0.28 -20.29 -11.47
C ALA A 209 0.54 -21.57 -12.29
N ASP A 210 1.72 -21.69 -12.88
CA ASP A 210 2.11 -22.80 -13.73
C ASP A 210 2.78 -23.96 -12.95
N TYR A 211 2.90 -23.81 -11.62
CA TYR A 211 3.56 -24.82 -10.79
C TYR A 211 2.74 -26.11 -10.75
N PRO A 212 3.38 -27.29 -10.95
CA PRO A 212 2.65 -28.55 -11.15
C PRO A 212 2.03 -29.14 -9.86
N LEU A 213 2.68 -28.93 -8.70
CA LEU A 213 2.22 -29.48 -7.42
C LEU A 213 1.44 -28.42 -6.64
N LYS A 214 0.18 -28.21 -7.03
CA LYS A 214 -0.72 -27.26 -6.36
C LYS A 214 -1.80 -28.00 -5.56
N GLN A 215 -2.17 -27.47 -4.42
CA GLN A 215 -3.27 -27.96 -3.59
C GLN A 215 -4.16 -26.79 -3.12
N VAL A 216 -5.46 -27.06 -2.97
CA VAL A 216 -6.42 -26.07 -2.44
C VAL A 216 -6.52 -26.22 -0.93
N ILE A 217 -6.39 -25.11 -0.19
CA ILE A 217 -6.78 -25.07 1.22
C ILE A 217 -8.26 -24.73 1.30
N GLN A 218 -9.05 -25.65 1.78
CA GLN A 218 -10.47 -25.45 2.08
C GLN A 218 -10.78 -25.95 3.49
N CYS A 219 -11.20 -25.04 4.36
CA CYS A 219 -11.62 -25.37 5.71
C CYS A 219 -13.09 -25.04 5.90
N SER A 220 -13.87 -26.05 6.22
CA SER A 220 -15.25 -25.83 6.65
C SER A 220 -15.29 -25.00 7.94
N ARG A 221 -16.23 -24.06 8.04
CA ARG A 221 -16.48 -23.31 9.28
C ARG A 221 -16.97 -24.17 10.45
N ARG A 222 -17.24 -25.45 10.21
CA ARG A 222 -17.69 -26.40 11.21
C ARG A 222 -16.55 -27.21 11.84
N LEU A 223 -15.34 -27.08 11.34
CA LEU A 223 -14.17 -27.77 11.88
C LEU A 223 -13.86 -27.28 13.29
N THR A 224 -13.48 -28.19 14.17
CA THR A 224 -12.94 -27.87 15.49
C THR A 224 -11.51 -27.31 15.36
N GLN A 225 -11.00 -26.70 16.42
CA GLN A 225 -9.64 -26.19 16.39
C GLN A 225 -8.60 -27.32 16.21
N GLU A 226 -8.83 -28.49 16.82
CA GLU A 226 -7.98 -29.66 16.66
C GLU A 226 -7.91 -30.11 15.19
N GLN A 227 -9.05 -30.17 14.50
CA GLN A 227 -9.13 -30.52 13.06
C GLN A 227 -8.42 -29.49 12.18
N ILE A 228 -8.51 -28.19 12.53
CA ILE A 228 -7.77 -27.13 11.83
C ILE A 228 -6.28 -27.29 12.06
N ASP A 229 -5.85 -27.62 13.29
CA ASP A 229 -4.45 -27.82 13.64
C ASP A 229 -3.87 -29.05 12.94
N GLU A 230 -4.60 -30.15 12.84
CA GLU A 230 -4.24 -31.33 12.05
C GLU A 230 -4.08 -31.00 10.56
N GLN A 231 -5.05 -30.31 9.95
CA GLN A 231 -4.98 -29.89 8.56
C GLN A 231 -3.80 -28.95 8.32
N LYS A 232 -3.54 -28.04 9.25
CA LYS A 232 -2.38 -27.12 9.21
C LYS A 232 -1.07 -27.90 9.23
N ALA A 233 -0.93 -28.89 10.11
CA ALA A 233 0.26 -29.73 10.20
C ALA A 233 0.48 -30.50 8.89
N GLN A 234 -0.58 -31.09 8.32
CA GLN A 234 -0.48 -31.79 7.03
C GLN A 234 -0.07 -30.84 5.90
N CYS A 235 -0.65 -29.65 5.81
CA CYS A 235 -0.26 -28.66 4.80
C CYS A 235 1.23 -28.24 4.91
N LEU A 236 1.77 -28.15 6.13
CA LEU A 236 3.19 -27.87 6.32
C LEU A 236 4.08 -29.01 5.83
N VAL A 237 3.71 -30.25 6.12
CA VAL A 237 4.43 -31.45 5.60
C VAL A 237 4.39 -31.50 4.09
N ASP A 238 3.22 -31.29 3.47
CA ASP A 238 3.07 -31.28 2.02
C ASP A 238 3.89 -30.15 1.37
N ALA A 239 3.94 -28.98 2.03
CA ALA A 239 4.76 -27.84 1.57
C ALA A 239 6.27 -28.16 1.61
N GLU A 240 6.74 -28.91 2.62
CA GLU A 240 8.12 -29.41 2.67
C GLU A 240 8.42 -30.38 1.55
N GLN A 241 7.41 -31.12 1.07
CA GLN A 241 7.51 -32.00 -0.09
C GLN A 241 7.40 -31.27 -1.44
N GLY A 242 7.30 -29.94 -1.42
CA GLY A 242 7.29 -29.09 -2.60
C GLY A 242 5.90 -28.73 -3.12
N HIS A 243 4.82 -29.03 -2.40
CA HIS A 243 3.50 -28.54 -2.78
C HIS A 243 3.37 -27.05 -2.49
N ILE A 244 2.65 -26.34 -3.36
CA ILE A 244 2.21 -24.97 -3.08
C ILE A 244 0.68 -24.93 -2.91
N PHE A 245 0.22 -23.96 -2.15
CA PHE A 245 -1.16 -23.91 -1.76
C PHE A 245 -1.88 -22.71 -2.35
N ILE A 246 -3.16 -22.92 -2.70
CA ILE A 246 -4.06 -21.87 -3.15
C ILE A 246 -5.25 -21.78 -2.19
N THR A 247 -5.65 -20.56 -1.83
CA THR A 247 -6.80 -20.32 -0.96
C THR A 247 -7.41 -18.94 -1.20
N ALA A 248 -8.72 -18.82 -0.93
CA ALA A 248 -9.38 -17.52 -0.83
C ALA A 248 -9.27 -16.93 0.58
N ALA A 249 -8.71 -17.67 1.55
CA ALA A 249 -8.52 -17.26 2.96
C ALA A 249 -9.78 -16.66 3.59
N ILE A 250 -10.92 -17.33 3.38
CA ILE A 250 -12.24 -16.85 3.80
C ILE A 250 -12.59 -17.29 5.21
N SER A 251 -12.41 -18.58 5.51
CA SER A 251 -12.66 -19.13 6.83
C SER A 251 -11.49 -18.84 7.77
N GLU A 252 -11.73 -18.91 9.07
CA GLU A 252 -10.66 -18.73 10.07
C GLU A 252 -9.60 -19.84 9.96
N GLY A 253 -10.00 -21.08 9.69
CA GLY A 253 -9.08 -22.18 9.46
C GLY A 253 -8.18 -21.94 8.24
N GLU A 254 -8.75 -21.52 7.10
CA GLU A 254 -7.96 -21.17 5.91
C GLU A 254 -6.94 -20.06 6.21
N LYS A 255 -7.34 -19.03 6.97
CA LYS A 255 -6.44 -17.93 7.37
C LYS A 255 -5.31 -18.41 8.28
N GLN A 256 -5.60 -19.31 9.21
CA GLN A 256 -4.59 -19.88 10.11
C GLN A 256 -3.57 -20.72 9.33
N ILE A 257 -4.01 -21.58 8.41
CA ILE A 257 -3.13 -22.39 7.57
C ILE A 257 -2.29 -21.52 6.64
N ALA A 258 -2.92 -20.57 5.93
CA ALA A 258 -2.21 -19.64 5.06
C ALA A 258 -1.16 -18.79 5.81
N ARG A 259 -1.48 -18.42 7.06
CA ARG A 259 -0.54 -17.72 7.94
C ARG A 259 0.67 -18.58 8.29
N ALA A 260 0.43 -19.82 8.72
CA ALA A 260 1.48 -20.77 9.11
C ALA A 260 2.44 -21.05 7.93
N LEU A 261 1.91 -21.36 6.75
CA LEU A 261 2.70 -21.58 5.54
C LEU A 261 3.57 -20.36 5.19
N ARG A 262 3.00 -19.16 5.27
CA ARG A 262 3.72 -17.92 5.00
C ARG A 262 4.80 -17.62 6.06
N GLU A 263 4.54 -17.87 7.34
CA GLU A 263 5.49 -17.62 8.42
C GLU A 263 6.74 -18.51 8.30
N VAL A 264 6.56 -19.74 7.86
CA VAL A 264 7.67 -20.62 7.48
C VAL A 264 8.33 -20.19 6.18
N GLY A 265 7.63 -19.46 5.34
CA GLY A 265 8.14 -18.93 4.07
C GLY A 265 7.85 -19.81 2.87
N PHE A 266 6.83 -20.65 2.90
CA PHE A 266 6.37 -21.42 1.75
C PHE A 266 5.61 -20.55 0.75
N PRO A 267 5.65 -20.88 -0.55
CA PRO A 267 4.89 -20.18 -1.58
C PRO A 267 3.38 -20.35 -1.40
N LEU A 268 2.64 -19.28 -1.72
CA LEU A 268 1.18 -19.22 -1.63
C LEU A 268 0.56 -18.51 -2.83
N ILE A 269 -0.61 -18.99 -3.24
CA ILE A 269 -1.53 -18.30 -4.16
C ILE A 269 -2.76 -17.89 -3.37
N ILE A 270 -3.08 -16.60 -3.36
CA ILE A 270 -4.24 -16.05 -2.62
C ILE A 270 -5.24 -15.47 -3.60
N LEU A 271 -6.46 -15.97 -3.55
CA LEU A 271 -7.58 -15.38 -4.28
C LEU A 271 -8.15 -14.21 -3.47
N LEU A 272 -8.18 -13.02 -4.07
CA LEU A 272 -8.68 -11.81 -3.43
C LEU A 272 -10.20 -11.71 -3.59
N HIS A 273 -10.96 -11.94 -2.53
CA HIS A 273 -12.41 -11.84 -2.56
C HIS A 273 -12.92 -10.40 -2.57
N GLU A 274 -12.13 -9.44 -2.10
CA GLU A 274 -12.44 -8.00 -2.20
C GLU A 274 -11.85 -7.36 -3.46
N GLY A 275 -10.96 -8.08 -4.15
CA GLY A 275 -10.29 -7.63 -5.36
C GLY A 275 -9.15 -6.63 -5.13
N PHE A 276 -8.55 -6.20 -6.25
CA PHE A 276 -7.63 -5.06 -6.28
C PHE A 276 -8.43 -3.76 -6.36
N PRO A 277 -7.85 -2.61 -5.93
CA PRO A 277 -8.44 -1.31 -6.22
C PRO A 277 -8.69 -1.15 -7.71
N THR A 278 -9.78 -0.50 -8.10
CA THR A 278 -10.07 -0.21 -9.52
C THR A 278 -9.06 0.78 -10.09
N PRO A 279 -8.82 0.79 -11.42
CA PRO A 279 -7.91 1.75 -12.07
C PRO A 279 -8.24 3.21 -11.77
N ASP A 280 -9.53 3.52 -11.58
CA ASP A 280 -10.02 4.87 -11.27
C ASP A 280 -9.89 5.23 -9.78
N SER A 281 -9.55 4.25 -8.94
CA SER A 281 -9.32 4.48 -7.53
C SER A 281 -7.99 5.22 -7.30
N PRO A 282 -7.96 6.28 -6.49
CA PRO A 282 -6.72 6.95 -6.11
C PRO A 282 -5.66 6.00 -5.53
N HIS A 283 -6.10 4.89 -4.94
CA HIS A 283 -5.24 3.87 -4.34
C HIS A 283 -4.66 2.87 -5.35
N TYR A 284 -5.18 2.80 -6.58
CA TYR A 284 -4.75 1.81 -7.57
C TYR A 284 -3.25 1.89 -7.89
N ARG A 285 -2.73 3.09 -8.13
CA ARG A 285 -1.30 3.30 -8.43
C ARG A 285 -0.38 2.95 -7.26
N TYR A 286 -0.91 2.98 -6.06
CA TYR A 286 -0.17 2.85 -4.80
C TYR A 286 -0.54 1.58 -4.04
N PHE A 287 -1.31 0.69 -4.69
CA PHE A 287 -1.64 -0.59 -4.08
C PHE A 287 -0.36 -1.29 -3.64
N LYS A 288 -0.36 -1.68 -2.39
CA LYS A 288 0.69 -2.51 -1.80
C LYS A 288 0.00 -3.68 -1.13
N PRO A 289 0.50 -4.90 -1.29
CA PRO A 289 0.03 -6.01 -0.47
C PRO A 289 0.06 -5.60 1.01
N GLN A 290 -0.92 -6.02 1.78
CA GLN A 290 -0.93 -5.75 3.22
C GLN A 290 0.40 -6.20 3.85
N GLY A 291 0.79 -5.59 4.97
CA GLY A 291 2.12 -5.74 5.55
C GLY A 291 2.64 -7.17 5.60
N VAL A 292 1.78 -8.12 5.95
CA VAL A 292 2.10 -9.55 6.02
C VAL A 292 2.38 -10.21 4.66
N TYR A 293 1.77 -9.73 3.58
CA TYR A 293 1.99 -10.26 2.23
C TYR A 293 3.11 -9.55 1.47
N PHE A 294 3.53 -8.40 1.95
CA PHE A 294 4.57 -7.61 1.28
C PHE A 294 5.89 -8.38 1.17
N GLU A 295 6.35 -8.97 2.28
CA GLU A 295 7.60 -9.72 2.33
C GLU A 295 7.54 -10.98 1.46
N ALA A 296 6.44 -11.72 1.51
CA ALA A 296 6.23 -12.90 0.68
C ALA A 296 6.20 -12.52 -0.83
N CYS A 297 5.59 -11.38 -1.18
CA CYS A 297 5.59 -10.85 -2.54
C CYS A 297 7.01 -10.46 -2.98
N ALA A 298 7.75 -9.71 -2.14
CA ALA A 298 9.13 -9.30 -2.43
C ALA A 298 10.08 -10.49 -2.61
N ALA A 299 9.84 -11.59 -1.88
CA ALA A 299 10.60 -12.83 -1.98
C ALA A 299 10.18 -13.73 -3.17
N GLY A 300 9.20 -13.32 -3.99
CA GLY A 300 8.68 -14.13 -5.08
C GLY A 300 7.85 -15.34 -4.63
N LYS A 301 7.42 -15.39 -3.38
CA LYS A 301 6.68 -16.50 -2.75
C LYS A 301 5.17 -16.25 -2.67
N LEU A 302 4.66 -15.25 -3.38
CA LEU A 302 3.25 -14.90 -3.36
C LEU A 302 2.74 -14.58 -4.76
N LEU A 303 1.55 -15.12 -5.07
CA LEU A 303 0.74 -14.70 -6.20
C LEU A 303 -0.65 -14.31 -5.67
N LEU A 304 -1.06 -13.08 -5.93
CA LEU A 304 -2.41 -12.60 -5.66
C LEU A 304 -3.21 -12.64 -6.95
N ILE A 305 -4.41 -13.18 -6.90
CA ILE A 305 -5.31 -13.33 -8.05
C ILE A 305 -6.68 -12.77 -7.68
N GLU A 306 -7.21 -11.90 -8.53
CA GLU A 306 -8.60 -11.46 -8.50
C GLU A 306 -9.29 -11.99 -9.76
N PRO A 307 -10.15 -13.02 -9.66
CA PRO A 307 -10.98 -13.43 -10.78
C PRO A 307 -11.92 -12.31 -11.20
N LYS A 308 -12.12 -12.12 -12.50
CA LYS A 308 -13.13 -11.17 -13.00
C LYS A 308 -14.52 -11.63 -12.58
N ALA A 309 -15.44 -10.67 -12.35
CA ALA A 309 -16.80 -10.97 -11.89
C ALA A 309 -17.50 -11.99 -12.78
N GLU A 310 -17.36 -11.86 -14.10
CA GLU A 310 -17.91 -12.80 -15.10
C GLU A 310 -17.43 -14.24 -14.92
N MET A 311 -16.26 -14.46 -14.35
CA MET A 311 -15.75 -15.80 -14.07
C MET A 311 -16.50 -16.48 -12.91
N LEU A 312 -16.97 -15.70 -11.94
CA LEU A 312 -17.77 -16.20 -10.83
C LEU A 312 -19.21 -16.52 -11.26
N GLU A 313 -19.67 -15.91 -12.35
CA GLU A 313 -21.03 -16.06 -12.89
C GLU A 313 -21.07 -17.00 -14.11
N ARG A 314 -20.00 -17.69 -14.42
CA ARG A 314 -19.99 -18.72 -15.48
C ARG A 314 -21.01 -19.81 -15.17
N ALA A 315 -21.71 -20.30 -16.21
CA ALA A 315 -22.80 -21.26 -16.07
C ALA A 315 -22.40 -22.55 -15.33
N ASP A 316 -21.19 -23.03 -15.54
CA ASP A 316 -20.64 -24.21 -14.86
C ASP A 316 -20.36 -23.93 -13.37
N ILE A 317 -19.84 -22.75 -13.03
CA ILE A 317 -19.62 -22.32 -11.65
C ILE A 317 -20.96 -22.14 -10.93
N VAL A 318 -21.92 -21.45 -11.57
CA VAL A 318 -23.28 -21.28 -11.04
C VAL A 318 -23.89 -22.63 -10.68
N LYS A 319 -23.89 -23.58 -11.63
CA LYS A 319 -24.44 -24.92 -11.42
C LYS A 319 -23.75 -25.67 -10.26
N ARG A 320 -22.44 -25.57 -10.14
CA ARG A 320 -21.66 -26.18 -9.04
C ARG A 320 -21.99 -25.54 -7.70
N VAL A 321 -22.16 -24.19 -7.65
CA VAL A 321 -22.57 -23.47 -6.44
C VAL A 321 -23.97 -23.89 -6.01
N GLU A 322 -24.92 -23.91 -6.94
CA GLU A 322 -26.30 -24.34 -6.68
C GLU A 322 -26.37 -25.77 -6.12
N THR A 323 -25.58 -26.68 -6.68
CA THR A 323 -25.48 -28.06 -6.20
C THR A 323 -24.95 -28.13 -4.77
N LYS A 324 -23.98 -27.25 -4.40
CA LYS A 324 -23.32 -27.30 -3.08
C LYS A 324 -24.10 -26.58 -1.97
N VAL A 325 -24.77 -25.47 -2.28
CA VAL A 325 -25.39 -24.59 -1.28
C VAL A 325 -26.85 -24.21 -1.58
N GLY A 326 -27.44 -24.75 -2.64
CA GLY A 326 -28.77 -24.41 -3.12
C GLY A 326 -28.79 -23.11 -3.94
N ASN A 327 -29.99 -22.78 -4.41
CA ASN A 327 -30.21 -21.55 -5.19
C ASN A 327 -30.13 -20.33 -4.25
N ILE A 328 -29.02 -19.64 -4.27
CA ILE A 328 -28.79 -18.43 -3.50
C ILE A 328 -28.43 -17.26 -4.45
N PRO A 329 -28.80 -16.02 -4.09
CA PRO A 329 -28.49 -14.86 -4.95
C PRO A 329 -26.99 -14.74 -5.28
N HIS A 330 -26.65 -14.53 -6.54
CA HIS A 330 -25.27 -14.35 -7.00
C HIS A 330 -24.57 -13.15 -6.33
N THR A 331 -25.35 -12.15 -5.92
CA THR A 331 -24.89 -10.99 -5.16
C THR A 331 -24.56 -11.28 -3.70
N SER A 332 -24.94 -12.47 -3.18
CA SER A 332 -24.68 -12.83 -1.80
C SER A 332 -23.20 -13.12 -1.56
N GLN A 333 -22.71 -12.69 -0.39
CA GLN A 333 -21.35 -13.00 0.03
C GLN A 333 -21.08 -14.52 0.09
N ARG A 334 -22.11 -15.31 0.47
CA ARG A 334 -22.01 -16.77 0.52
C ARG A 334 -21.78 -17.36 -0.87
N TYR A 335 -22.52 -16.90 -1.89
CA TYR A 335 -22.31 -17.31 -3.27
C TYR A 335 -20.88 -17.03 -3.70
N ARG A 336 -20.45 -15.78 -3.53
CA ARG A 336 -19.09 -15.35 -3.92
C ARG A 336 -18.00 -16.22 -3.29
N PHE A 337 -18.13 -16.54 -2.02
CA PHE A 337 -17.16 -17.37 -1.30
C PHE A 337 -17.08 -18.80 -1.84
N VAL A 338 -18.24 -19.41 -2.13
CA VAL A 338 -18.28 -20.76 -2.70
C VAL A 338 -17.73 -20.77 -4.12
N ALA A 339 -18.09 -19.78 -4.95
CA ALA A 339 -17.57 -19.61 -6.30
C ALA A 339 -16.03 -19.41 -6.31
N MET A 340 -15.49 -18.61 -5.37
CA MET A 340 -14.03 -18.43 -5.23
C MET A 340 -13.30 -19.75 -4.94
N ASN A 341 -13.88 -20.61 -4.09
CA ASN A 341 -13.29 -21.91 -3.82
C ASN A 341 -13.31 -22.83 -5.06
N MET A 342 -14.37 -22.76 -5.88
CA MET A 342 -14.43 -23.51 -7.15
C MET A 342 -13.44 -23.00 -8.17
N ILE A 343 -13.19 -21.69 -8.23
CA ILE A 343 -12.12 -21.09 -9.03
C ILE A 343 -10.75 -21.59 -8.54
N ALA A 344 -10.53 -21.68 -7.22
CA ALA A 344 -9.30 -22.24 -6.68
C ALA A 344 -9.07 -23.69 -7.12
N GLU A 345 -10.11 -24.51 -7.06
CA GLU A 345 -10.08 -25.89 -7.56
C GLU A 345 -9.75 -25.97 -9.05
N GLU A 346 -10.29 -25.06 -9.86
CA GLU A 346 -10.04 -25.02 -11.31
C GLU A 346 -8.58 -24.63 -11.61
N ILE A 347 -7.99 -23.69 -10.86
CA ILE A 347 -6.58 -23.32 -11.01
C ILE A 347 -5.65 -24.49 -10.65
N VAL A 348 -6.04 -25.34 -9.72
CA VAL A 348 -5.26 -26.53 -9.32
C VAL A 348 -5.38 -27.66 -10.32
N ASN A 349 -6.62 -27.94 -10.79
CA ASN A 349 -6.94 -29.09 -11.62
C ASN A 349 -6.76 -28.85 -13.13
N ASP A 350 -5.80 -28.04 -13.52
CA ASP A 350 -5.55 -27.82 -14.93
C ASP A 350 -5.15 -29.15 -15.60
N PRO A 351 -5.88 -29.62 -16.61
CA PRO A 351 -5.34 -30.62 -17.52
C PRO A 351 -4.32 -29.90 -18.41
N ALA A 352 -3.02 -30.06 -18.11
CA ALA A 352 -1.93 -29.67 -18.97
C ALA A 352 -2.03 -30.31 -20.38
#